data_589934df49227f50caf3ff12259853bd
#
_entry.id   589934df49227f50caf3ff12259853bd
#
_cell.length_a   1.000
_cell.length_b   1.000
_cell.length_c   1.000
_cell.angle_alpha   90.00
_cell.angle_beta   90.00
_cell.angle_gamma   90.00
#
_symmetry.space_group_name_H-M   'P 1'
#
loop_
_entity.id
_entity.type
_entity.pdbx_description
1 polymer ?
#
loop_
_entity_poly.entity_id
_entity_poly.type
_entity_poly.pdbx_seq_one_letter_code
_entity_poly.pdbx_strand_id
1 'polypeptide(L)'
;FPNNHENLEDYQRTLKYAYLYAKTVTLGKTHWPDTNRVMLRNRRIGCSVSGVAQFITNKGLEELKVWLEKGYDVIQEWDGMYSDWFAIPKSIKTTSVKPSGTVSLLVGATPGMHYPESRFYIRRMRLSKHSELIDPLKKAGYKVEPAFGSEDSTVVVEVPIDVGEGIRTAAELSIWEQFSLAAFLQRHWADNQVSCTATFDPETEADELPHVLNYFQYRLKGISLLPRHELGAYKQMPYEAITEKEYEKQVKKLGYLSFVGVEGEQAEVDKFCNNDVCEIPLMSETI
;
A
#
# COMPACT_ATOMS: atom_id res chain seq x y z
N PHE A 1 -2.70 10.47 -1.87
CA PHE A 1 -3.48 9.99 -3.03
C PHE A 1 -3.64 11.12 -4.04
N PRO A 2 -2.64 11.39 -4.93
CA PRO A 2 -2.72 12.51 -5.86
C PRO A 2 -3.93 12.43 -6.81
N ASN A 3 -4.37 11.23 -7.16
CA ASN A 3 -5.54 11.01 -8.01
C ASN A 3 -6.88 11.50 -7.42
N ASN A 4 -6.95 11.75 -6.12
CA ASN A 4 -8.18 12.16 -5.42
C ASN A 4 -8.27 13.68 -5.20
N HIS A 5 -7.32 14.44 -5.74
CA HIS A 5 -7.29 15.90 -5.61
C HIS A 5 -7.68 16.58 -6.92
N GLU A 6 -8.45 17.65 -6.82
CA GLU A 6 -8.89 18.42 -7.99
C GLU A 6 -7.73 19.13 -8.68
N ASN A 7 -6.82 19.66 -7.88
CA ASN A 7 -5.68 20.45 -8.37
C ASN A 7 -4.45 20.29 -7.47
N LEU A 8 -3.33 20.81 -7.95
CA LEU A 8 -2.04 20.73 -7.25
C LEU A 8 -2.06 21.44 -5.89
N GLU A 9 -2.74 22.57 -5.76
CA GLU A 9 -2.80 23.33 -4.51
C GLU A 9 -3.53 22.54 -3.40
N ASP A 10 -4.63 21.89 -3.74
CA ASP A 10 -5.36 21.01 -2.83
C ASP A 10 -4.51 19.81 -2.37
N TYR A 11 -3.77 19.22 -3.31
CA TYR A 11 -2.81 18.15 -3.00
C TYR A 11 -1.70 18.64 -2.04
N GLN A 12 -1.11 19.79 -2.31
CA GLN A 12 -0.07 20.38 -1.46
C GLN A 12 -0.58 20.71 -0.06
N ARG A 13 -1.80 21.23 0.04
CA ARG A 13 -2.48 21.49 1.34
C ARG A 13 -2.67 20.19 2.12
N THR A 14 -3.09 19.11 1.47
CA THR A 14 -3.25 17.80 2.11
C THR A 14 -1.91 17.24 2.57
N LEU A 15 -0.85 17.38 1.77
CA LEU A 15 0.50 16.94 2.15
C LEU A 15 1.01 17.62 3.42
N LYS A 16 0.74 18.91 3.58
CA LYS A 16 1.07 19.64 4.82
C LYS A 16 0.52 18.92 6.06
N TYR A 17 -0.75 18.55 6.06
CA TYR A 17 -1.39 17.92 7.22
C TYR A 17 -1.02 16.44 7.37
N ALA A 18 -0.90 15.71 6.27
CA ALA A 18 -0.41 14.34 6.31
C ALA A 18 1.02 14.28 6.87
N TYR A 19 1.86 15.24 6.50
CA TYR A 19 3.21 15.34 7.01
C TYR A 19 3.25 15.79 8.49
N LEU A 20 2.36 16.69 8.92
CA LEU A 20 2.20 17.04 10.33
C LEU A 20 1.92 15.80 11.18
N TYR A 21 0.95 14.97 10.75
CA TYR A 21 0.65 13.70 11.42
C TYR A 21 1.87 12.80 11.50
N ALA A 22 2.55 12.57 10.38
CA ALA A 22 3.74 11.73 10.33
C ALA A 22 4.88 12.27 11.23
N LYS A 23 5.06 13.59 11.27
CA LYS A 23 6.08 14.24 12.12
C LYS A 23 5.75 14.10 13.60
N THR A 24 4.48 14.24 14.00
CA THR A 24 4.06 14.05 15.39
C THR A 24 4.27 12.63 15.88
N VAL A 25 4.08 11.62 15.02
CA VAL A 25 4.35 10.21 15.36
C VAL A 25 5.84 10.01 15.75
N THR A 26 6.75 10.78 15.17
CA THR A 26 8.18 10.69 15.53
C THR A 26 8.52 11.23 16.93
N LEU A 27 7.57 11.88 17.61
CA LEU A 27 7.75 12.34 18.99
C LEU A 27 7.64 11.18 20.00
N GLY A 28 7.03 10.08 19.59
CA GLY A 28 6.90 8.87 20.39
C GLY A 28 8.26 8.22 20.71
N LYS A 29 8.28 7.44 21.77
CA LYS A 29 9.45 6.67 22.21
C LYS A 29 9.24 5.19 21.90
N THR A 30 10.33 4.45 21.69
CA THR A 30 10.34 2.99 21.59
C THR A 30 10.85 2.36 22.88
N HIS A 31 10.59 1.07 23.06
CA HIS A 31 11.01 0.33 24.25
C HIS A 31 12.54 0.11 24.29
N TRP A 32 13.20 0.10 23.13
CA TRP A 32 14.64 -0.21 23.02
C TRP A 32 15.46 1.08 23.04
N PRO A 33 16.37 1.28 24.03
CA PRO A 33 17.14 2.51 24.18
C PRO A 33 17.96 2.87 22.93
N ASP A 34 18.62 1.90 22.31
CA ASP A 34 19.44 2.15 21.12
C ASP A 34 18.59 2.48 19.90
N THR A 35 17.48 1.77 19.67
CA THR A 35 16.51 2.10 18.62
C THR A 35 15.94 3.50 18.84
N ASN A 36 15.56 3.81 20.08
CA ASN A 36 15.02 5.12 20.44
C ASN A 36 16.02 6.25 20.17
N ARG A 37 17.28 6.05 20.54
CA ARG A 37 18.37 7.02 20.27
C ARG A 37 18.49 7.33 18.77
N VAL A 38 18.47 6.29 17.92
CA VAL A 38 18.56 6.44 16.45
C VAL A 38 17.32 7.11 15.89
N MET A 39 16.11 6.70 16.32
CA MET A 39 14.87 7.29 15.88
C MET A 39 14.74 8.77 16.24
N LEU A 40 15.02 9.13 17.47
CA LEU A 40 14.94 10.52 17.94
C LEU A 40 15.95 11.43 17.26
N ARG A 41 17.14 10.91 16.93
CA ARG A 41 18.16 11.64 16.17
C ARG A 41 17.77 11.84 14.72
N ASN A 42 17.26 10.80 14.07
CA ASN A 42 17.09 10.77 12.62
C ASN A 42 15.69 11.25 12.17
N ARG A 43 14.69 11.13 13.01
CA ARG A 43 13.28 11.51 12.68
C ARG A 43 12.84 11.03 11.29
N ARG A 44 13.27 9.82 10.90
CA ARG A 44 12.99 9.27 9.56
C ARG A 44 11.49 9.06 9.37
N ILE A 45 10.98 9.59 8.27
CA ILE A 45 9.58 9.49 7.84
C ILE A 45 9.54 8.86 6.45
N GLY A 46 8.43 8.25 6.09
CA GLY A 46 8.17 7.69 4.77
C GLY A 46 6.77 8.06 4.29
N CYS A 47 6.51 9.36 4.06
CA CYS A 47 5.25 9.80 3.48
C CYS A 47 5.10 9.17 2.09
N SER A 48 4.07 8.32 1.90
CA SER A 48 3.90 7.51 0.70
C SER A 48 2.78 8.02 -0.18
N VAL A 49 2.93 7.85 -1.50
CA VAL A 49 1.88 8.10 -2.49
C VAL A 49 1.28 6.79 -2.98
N SER A 50 -0.02 6.81 -3.28
CA SER A 50 -0.78 5.72 -3.90
C SER A 50 -1.74 6.28 -4.93
N GLY A 51 -2.35 5.42 -5.78
CA GLY A 51 -3.18 5.87 -6.88
C GLY A 51 -2.38 6.35 -8.09
N VAL A 52 -1.12 5.92 -8.19
CA VAL A 52 -0.19 6.33 -9.27
C VAL A 52 -0.71 5.88 -10.63
N ALA A 53 -1.18 4.63 -10.75
CA ALA A 53 -1.72 4.12 -12.01
C ALA A 53 -2.93 4.94 -12.49
N GLN A 54 -3.87 5.24 -11.59
CA GLN A 54 -5.04 6.06 -11.90
C GLN A 54 -4.64 7.49 -12.30
N PHE A 55 -3.68 8.09 -11.59
CA PHE A 55 -3.22 9.43 -11.93
C PHE A 55 -2.60 9.48 -13.33
N ILE A 56 -1.74 8.51 -13.66
CA ILE A 56 -1.11 8.41 -14.97
C ILE A 56 -2.17 8.24 -16.07
N THR A 57 -3.18 7.41 -15.84
CA THR A 57 -4.29 7.20 -16.78
C THR A 57 -5.05 8.48 -17.04
N ASN A 58 -5.32 9.27 -16.00
CA ASN A 58 -6.18 10.46 -16.11
C ASN A 58 -5.42 11.73 -16.54
N LYS A 59 -4.17 11.89 -16.10
CA LYS A 59 -3.41 13.15 -16.27
C LYS A 59 -2.05 12.97 -16.95
N GLY A 60 -1.58 11.74 -17.10
CA GLY A 60 -0.30 11.42 -17.71
C GLY A 60 0.89 11.49 -16.74
N LEU A 61 2.03 10.98 -17.23
CA LEU A 61 3.26 10.84 -16.43
C LEU A 61 3.95 12.20 -16.19
N GLU A 62 3.92 13.11 -17.15
CA GLU A 62 4.54 14.45 -17.02
C GLU A 62 3.84 15.28 -15.93
N GLU A 63 2.54 15.25 -15.90
CA GLU A 63 1.77 15.93 -14.85
C GLU A 63 2.04 15.31 -13.48
N LEU A 64 2.13 13.98 -13.41
CA LEU A 64 2.51 13.29 -12.19
C LEU A 64 3.89 13.75 -11.68
N LYS A 65 4.88 13.91 -12.57
CA LYS A 65 6.20 14.42 -12.20
C LYS A 65 6.11 15.78 -11.53
N VAL A 66 5.36 16.72 -12.13
CA VAL A 66 5.17 18.06 -11.57
C VAL A 66 4.56 17.98 -10.15
N TRP A 67 3.54 17.16 -9.98
CA TRP A 67 2.88 17.00 -8.68
C TRP A 67 3.78 16.38 -7.63
N LEU A 68 4.58 15.39 -8.00
CA LEU A 68 5.52 14.73 -7.10
C LEU A 68 6.65 15.68 -6.68
N GLU A 69 7.28 16.39 -7.62
CA GLU A 69 8.35 17.34 -7.33
C GLU A 69 7.85 18.50 -6.46
N LYS A 70 6.72 19.11 -6.82
CA LYS A 70 6.11 20.18 -6.02
C LYS A 70 5.61 19.71 -4.67
N GLY A 71 5.09 18.50 -4.60
CA GLY A 71 4.70 17.88 -3.33
C GLY A 71 5.90 17.59 -2.44
N TYR A 72 7.01 17.15 -3.01
CA TYR A 72 8.28 16.95 -2.29
C TYR A 72 8.80 18.28 -1.71
N ASP A 73 8.83 19.35 -2.51
CA ASP A 73 9.25 20.68 -2.05
C ASP A 73 8.43 21.15 -0.83
N VAL A 74 7.11 20.98 -0.89
CA VAL A 74 6.20 21.31 0.22
C VAL A 74 6.51 20.49 1.47
N ILE A 75 6.79 19.19 1.32
CA ILE A 75 7.16 18.35 2.46
C ILE A 75 8.48 18.82 3.09
N GLN A 76 9.48 19.22 2.28
CA GLN A 76 10.75 19.71 2.80
C GLN A 76 10.56 21.04 3.57
N GLU A 77 9.75 21.95 3.05
CA GLU A 77 9.41 23.21 3.71
C GLU A 77 8.76 22.94 5.07
N TRP A 78 7.71 22.12 5.09
CA TRP A 78 6.98 21.80 6.34
C TRP A 78 7.80 20.94 7.31
N ASP A 79 8.73 20.10 6.82
CA ASP A 79 9.66 19.41 7.72
C ASP A 79 10.50 20.42 8.51
N GLY A 80 11.00 21.46 7.86
CA GLY A 80 11.71 22.54 8.53
C GLY A 80 10.85 23.23 9.58
N MET A 81 9.66 23.70 9.20
CA MET A 81 8.75 24.42 10.09
C MET A 81 8.30 23.58 11.29
N TYR A 82 7.91 22.33 11.07
CA TYR A 82 7.49 21.46 12.18
C TYR A 82 8.65 21.05 13.07
N SER A 83 9.88 20.91 12.52
CA SER A 83 11.07 20.66 13.32
C SER A 83 11.34 21.82 14.28
N ASP A 84 11.19 23.04 13.79
CA ASP A 84 11.36 24.25 14.63
C ASP A 84 10.25 24.36 15.69
N TRP A 85 8.99 24.12 15.32
CA TRP A 85 7.86 24.17 16.27
C TRP A 85 7.95 23.13 17.37
N PHE A 86 8.42 21.92 17.05
CA PHE A 86 8.55 20.83 18.00
C PHE A 86 9.91 20.80 18.70
N ALA A 87 10.82 21.70 18.35
CA ALA A 87 12.21 21.74 18.86
C ALA A 87 12.93 20.39 18.68
N ILE A 88 12.80 19.79 17.50
CA ILE A 88 13.42 18.50 17.15
C ILE A 88 14.23 18.61 15.85
N PRO A 89 15.16 17.67 15.59
CA PRO A 89 15.91 17.65 14.34
C PRO A 89 15.01 17.50 13.10
N LYS A 90 15.46 18.05 11.98
CA LYS A 90 14.88 17.75 10.66
C LYS A 90 14.97 16.26 10.35
N SER A 91 14.00 15.77 9.62
CA SER A 91 13.97 14.37 9.18
C SER A 91 15.05 14.09 8.15
N ILE A 92 15.85 13.06 8.36
CA ILE A 92 16.92 12.69 7.39
C ILE A 92 16.33 12.13 6.08
N LYS A 93 15.09 11.64 6.12
CA LYS A 93 14.30 11.14 5.01
C LYS A 93 12.83 11.40 5.29
N THR A 94 12.07 11.81 4.27
CA THR A 94 10.71 12.31 4.43
C THR A 94 9.69 11.50 3.65
N THR A 95 10.07 10.93 2.51
CA THR A 95 9.16 10.30 1.55
C THR A 95 9.54 8.85 1.25
N SER A 96 8.58 8.08 0.77
CA SER A 96 8.70 6.68 0.35
C SER A 96 7.60 6.35 -0.66
N VAL A 97 7.63 5.17 -1.22
CA VAL A 97 6.46 4.55 -1.87
C VAL A 97 6.28 3.15 -1.29
N LYS A 98 5.08 2.87 -0.81
CA LYS A 98 4.69 1.58 -0.23
C LYS A 98 3.50 0.99 -0.97
N PRO A 99 3.31 -0.33 -0.97
CA PRO A 99 2.20 -0.97 -1.68
C PRO A 99 0.82 -0.48 -1.26
N SER A 100 0.59 -0.22 0.04
CA SER A 100 -0.69 0.34 0.54
C SER A 100 -1.94 -0.45 0.12
N GLY A 101 -1.88 -1.77 0.16
CA GLY A 101 -2.95 -2.65 -0.38
C GLY A 101 -4.28 -2.64 0.39
N THR A 102 -4.38 -1.94 1.51
CA THR A 102 -5.62 -1.82 2.31
C THR A 102 -6.05 -0.36 2.41
N VAL A 103 -5.17 0.53 2.83
CA VAL A 103 -5.50 1.95 3.04
C VAL A 103 -5.87 2.65 1.74
N SER A 104 -5.23 2.31 0.61
CA SER A 104 -5.58 2.87 -0.70
C SER A 104 -7.02 2.57 -1.11
N LEU A 105 -7.52 1.38 -0.78
CA LEU A 105 -8.88 0.98 -1.14
C LEU A 105 -9.96 1.78 -0.39
N LEU A 106 -9.67 2.31 0.80
CA LEU A 106 -10.61 3.18 1.53
C LEU A 106 -11.02 4.42 0.75
N VAL A 107 -10.18 4.86 -0.17
CA VAL A 107 -10.38 6.06 -0.99
C VAL A 107 -10.48 5.72 -2.48
N GLY A 108 -10.67 4.45 -2.84
CA GLY A 108 -10.78 3.99 -4.21
C GLY A 108 -9.50 4.14 -5.04
N ALA A 109 -8.32 4.19 -4.40
CA ALA A 109 -7.05 4.35 -5.07
C ALA A 109 -6.36 3.00 -5.33
N THR A 110 -5.61 2.89 -6.44
CA THR A 110 -4.74 1.74 -6.69
C THR A 110 -3.59 1.70 -5.70
N PRO A 111 -3.13 0.48 -5.28
CA PRO A 111 -2.10 0.31 -4.25
C PRO A 111 -0.72 0.84 -4.68
N GLY A 112 -0.23 1.90 -4.03
CA GLY A 112 1.10 2.45 -4.31
C GLY A 112 1.29 2.81 -5.78
N MET A 113 2.32 2.22 -6.39
CA MET A 113 2.60 2.33 -7.82
C MET A 113 2.06 1.17 -8.66
N HIS A 114 1.48 0.16 -8.00
CA HIS A 114 1.07 -1.07 -8.69
C HIS A 114 -0.15 -0.83 -9.57
N TYR A 115 -0.08 -1.41 -10.75
CA TYR A 115 -1.25 -1.55 -11.62
C TYR A 115 -2.11 -2.71 -11.11
N PRO A 116 -3.44 -2.65 -11.27
CA PRO A 116 -4.32 -3.72 -10.82
C PRO A 116 -4.12 -5.00 -11.64
N GLU A 117 -4.37 -6.13 -11.03
CA GLU A 117 -4.35 -7.44 -11.73
C GLU A 117 -5.42 -7.52 -12.83
N SER A 118 -6.57 -6.90 -12.59
CA SER A 118 -7.70 -6.82 -13.51
C SER A 118 -8.51 -5.57 -13.18
N ARG A 119 -9.35 -5.11 -14.14
CA ARG A 119 -10.33 -4.07 -13.86
C ARG A 119 -11.30 -4.49 -12.76
N PHE A 120 -11.84 -5.70 -12.86
CA PHE A 120 -12.73 -6.27 -11.86
C PHE A 120 -12.03 -7.40 -11.13
N TYR A 121 -12.04 -7.36 -9.80
CA TYR A 121 -11.45 -8.42 -8.99
C TYR A 121 -12.15 -8.56 -7.64
N ILE A 122 -11.97 -9.72 -7.02
CA ILE A 122 -12.31 -9.95 -5.62
C ILE A 122 -11.09 -9.59 -4.77
N ARG A 123 -11.26 -8.66 -3.85
CA ARG A 123 -10.30 -8.42 -2.77
C ARG A 123 -10.69 -9.25 -1.57
N ARG A 124 -9.81 -10.14 -1.12
CA ARG A 124 -9.99 -10.90 0.11
C ARG A 124 -9.24 -10.22 1.24
N MET A 125 -9.99 -9.88 2.29
CA MET A 125 -9.45 -9.32 3.52
C MET A 125 -9.58 -10.34 4.64
N ARG A 126 -8.52 -10.46 5.45
CA ARG A 126 -8.51 -11.32 6.63
C ARG A 126 -8.89 -10.49 7.85
N LEU A 127 -9.86 -10.97 8.62
CA LEU A 127 -10.31 -10.36 9.86
C LEU A 127 -10.23 -11.40 10.98
N SER A 128 -10.02 -10.93 12.22
CA SER A 128 -10.20 -11.79 13.40
C SER A 128 -11.63 -12.35 13.40
N LYS A 129 -11.78 -13.61 13.78
CA LYS A 129 -13.10 -14.26 13.91
C LYS A 129 -14.00 -13.56 14.94
N HIS A 130 -13.40 -12.80 15.85
CA HIS A 130 -14.10 -12.03 16.88
C HIS A 130 -14.34 -10.58 16.51
N SER A 131 -14.00 -10.18 15.28
CA SER A 131 -14.20 -8.82 14.78
C SER A 131 -15.68 -8.44 14.78
N GLU A 132 -16.00 -7.30 15.36
CA GLU A 132 -17.35 -6.72 15.36
C GLU A 132 -17.82 -6.31 13.95
N LEU A 133 -16.88 -6.20 13.00
CA LEU A 133 -17.18 -5.87 11.60
C LEU A 133 -17.86 -7.02 10.85
N ILE A 134 -17.74 -8.26 11.34
CA ILE A 134 -18.23 -9.47 10.63
C ILE A 134 -19.75 -9.46 10.49
N ASP A 135 -20.47 -9.15 11.53
CA ASP A 135 -21.93 -9.17 11.52
C ASP A 135 -22.54 -8.10 10.59
N PRO A 136 -22.09 -6.84 10.60
CA PRO A 136 -22.47 -5.85 9.60
C PRO A 136 -22.17 -6.27 8.16
N LEU A 137 -21.00 -6.85 7.90
CA LEU A 137 -20.61 -7.33 6.58
C LEU A 137 -21.51 -8.47 6.10
N LYS A 138 -21.80 -9.46 6.94
CA LYS A 138 -22.73 -10.55 6.63
C LYS A 138 -24.16 -10.04 6.38
N LYS A 139 -24.65 -9.10 7.20
CA LYS A 139 -25.97 -8.47 7.03
C LYS A 139 -26.06 -7.71 5.71
N ALA A 140 -24.98 -7.08 5.29
CA ALA A 140 -24.90 -6.39 3.99
C ALA A 140 -24.69 -7.35 2.79
N GLY A 141 -24.59 -8.66 3.02
CA GLY A 141 -24.49 -9.67 1.95
C GLY A 141 -23.09 -10.00 1.48
N TYR A 142 -22.05 -9.51 2.16
CA TYR A 142 -20.66 -9.89 1.84
C TYR A 142 -20.42 -11.35 2.17
N LYS A 143 -19.65 -12.04 1.33
CA LYS A 143 -19.25 -13.42 1.57
C LYS A 143 -18.17 -13.43 2.64
N VAL A 144 -18.42 -14.17 3.72
CA VAL A 144 -17.50 -14.38 4.83
C VAL A 144 -17.31 -15.87 5.02
N GLU A 145 -16.07 -16.34 4.95
CA GLU A 145 -15.72 -17.74 5.10
C GLU A 145 -14.52 -17.92 6.06
N PRO A 146 -14.31 -19.10 6.67
CA PRO A 146 -13.12 -19.36 7.47
C PRO A 146 -11.86 -19.23 6.63
N ALA A 147 -10.79 -18.69 7.21
CA ALA A 147 -9.49 -18.56 6.54
C ALA A 147 -8.81 -19.92 6.47
N PHE A 148 -8.43 -20.34 5.26
CA PHE A 148 -7.69 -21.58 5.07
C PHE A 148 -6.38 -21.62 5.89
N GLY A 149 -6.22 -22.65 6.72
CA GLY A 149 -5.06 -22.82 7.59
C GLY A 149 -5.09 -22.00 8.89
N SER A 150 -6.20 -21.26 9.17
CA SER A 150 -6.39 -20.46 10.39
C SER A 150 -7.88 -20.35 10.74
N GLU A 151 -8.63 -21.40 10.51
CA GLU A 151 -10.11 -21.45 10.59
C GLU A 151 -10.65 -21.11 11.98
N ASP A 152 -9.86 -21.36 13.01
CA ASP A 152 -10.25 -21.14 14.41
C ASP A 152 -10.15 -19.67 14.85
N SER A 153 -9.30 -18.87 14.20
CA SER A 153 -9.00 -17.51 14.62
C SER A 153 -9.35 -16.45 13.58
N THR A 154 -9.42 -16.81 12.30
CA THR A 154 -9.48 -15.84 11.18
C THR A 154 -10.59 -16.18 10.20
N VAL A 155 -11.25 -15.14 9.70
CA VAL A 155 -12.19 -15.23 8.57
C VAL A 155 -11.68 -14.40 7.40
N VAL A 156 -12.13 -14.78 6.20
CA VAL A 156 -11.87 -14.06 4.96
C VAL A 156 -13.15 -13.43 4.47
N VAL A 157 -13.10 -12.15 4.17
CA VAL A 157 -14.21 -11.39 3.58
C VAL A 157 -13.88 -11.11 2.12
N GLU A 158 -14.81 -11.43 1.21
CA GLU A 158 -14.68 -11.15 -0.20
C GLU A 158 -15.39 -9.83 -0.55
N VAL A 159 -14.63 -8.90 -1.14
CA VAL A 159 -15.10 -7.58 -1.55
C VAL A 159 -14.89 -7.44 -3.05
N PRO A 160 -15.97 -7.31 -3.85
CA PRO A 160 -15.85 -7.03 -5.28
C PRO A 160 -15.38 -5.58 -5.51
N ILE A 161 -14.37 -5.39 -6.34
CA ILE A 161 -13.76 -4.09 -6.66
C ILE A 161 -13.82 -3.85 -8.17
N ASP A 162 -14.19 -2.64 -8.57
CA ASP A 162 -13.95 -2.05 -9.88
C ASP A 162 -12.96 -0.89 -9.71
N VAL A 163 -11.84 -0.94 -10.41
CA VAL A 163 -10.81 0.11 -10.36
C VAL A 163 -11.08 1.27 -11.30
N GLY A 164 -12.14 1.18 -12.10
CA GLY A 164 -12.52 2.17 -13.10
C GLY A 164 -12.04 1.84 -14.52
N GLU A 165 -12.48 2.65 -15.48
CA GLU A 165 -12.20 2.46 -16.90
C GLU A 165 -10.81 2.97 -17.29
N GLY A 166 -10.24 2.39 -18.35
CA GLY A 166 -9.03 2.85 -19.00
C GLY A 166 -7.73 2.60 -18.25
N ILE A 167 -7.77 2.02 -17.05
CA ILE A 167 -6.56 1.68 -16.29
C ILE A 167 -5.99 0.37 -16.86
N ARG A 168 -4.72 0.40 -17.25
CA ARG A 168 -3.99 -0.80 -17.68
C ARG A 168 -3.87 -1.78 -16.52
N THR A 169 -3.80 -3.06 -16.84
CA THR A 169 -3.56 -4.13 -15.86
C THR A 169 -2.08 -4.44 -15.72
N ALA A 170 -1.71 -5.12 -14.64
CA ALA A 170 -0.33 -5.54 -14.41
C ALA A 170 0.21 -6.45 -15.52
N ALA A 171 -0.67 -7.26 -16.14
CA ALA A 171 -0.30 -8.13 -17.25
C ALA A 171 0.04 -7.39 -18.56
N GLU A 172 -0.45 -6.17 -18.71
CA GLU A 172 -0.19 -5.31 -19.88
C GLU A 172 1.09 -4.49 -19.76
N LEU A 173 1.78 -4.56 -18.61
CA LEU A 173 3.06 -3.88 -18.40
C LEU A 173 4.22 -4.85 -18.51
N SER A 174 5.21 -4.46 -19.30
CA SER A 174 6.48 -5.17 -19.33
C SER A 174 7.28 -4.96 -18.04
N ILE A 175 8.25 -5.85 -17.79
CA ILE A 175 9.20 -5.69 -16.69
C ILE A 175 9.94 -4.34 -16.78
N TRP A 176 10.28 -3.90 -17.99
CA TRP A 176 10.95 -2.61 -18.24
C TRP A 176 10.11 -1.41 -17.83
N GLU A 177 8.81 -1.42 -18.13
CA GLU A 177 7.90 -0.35 -17.72
C GLU A 177 7.76 -0.28 -16.20
N GLN A 178 7.65 -1.41 -15.52
CA GLN A 178 7.55 -1.48 -14.06
C GLN A 178 8.81 -0.94 -13.38
N PHE A 179 10.00 -1.32 -13.85
CA PHE A 179 11.27 -0.78 -13.36
C PHE A 179 11.43 0.71 -13.67
N SER A 180 11.02 1.14 -14.86
CA SER A 180 11.05 2.56 -15.26
C SER A 180 10.18 3.41 -14.34
N LEU A 181 8.98 2.95 -14.03
CA LEU A 181 8.09 3.64 -13.09
C LEU A 181 8.65 3.66 -11.67
N ALA A 182 9.24 2.55 -11.20
CA ALA A 182 9.90 2.52 -9.89
C ALA A 182 11.07 3.51 -9.81
N ALA A 183 11.90 3.57 -10.86
CA ALA A 183 13.02 4.50 -10.95
C ALA A 183 12.55 5.97 -11.06
N PHE A 184 11.47 6.22 -11.78
CA PHE A 184 10.82 7.52 -11.87
C PHE A 184 10.37 8.01 -10.49
N LEU A 185 9.66 7.18 -9.74
CA LEU A 185 9.21 7.49 -8.39
C LEU A 185 10.37 7.65 -7.40
N GLN A 186 11.43 6.84 -7.55
CA GLN A 186 12.64 6.97 -6.75
C GLN A 186 13.35 8.30 -6.96
N ARG A 187 13.31 8.81 -8.20
CA ARG A 187 13.95 10.09 -8.56
C ARG A 187 13.14 11.31 -8.14
N HIS A 188 11.83 11.28 -8.38
CA HIS A 188 10.98 12.47 -8.31
C HIS A 188 10.19 12.59 -7.00
N TRP A 189 10.20 11.52 -6.16
CA TRP A 189 9.46 11.52 -4.90
C TRP A 189 10.23 10.91 -3.74
N ALA A 190 10.75 9.70 -3.87
CA ALA A 190 11.11 8.86 -2.74
C ALA A 190 12.53 9.07 -2.23
N ASP A 191 12.67 9.64 -1.03
CA ASP A 191 13.93 9.66 -0.27
C ASP A 191 14.33 8.27 0.23
N ASN A 192 13.36 7.50 0.69
CA ASN A 192 13.52 6.10 1.07
C ASN A 192 13.34 5.20 -0.15
N GLN A 193 13.34 3.90 0.06
CA GLN A 193 13.10 2.93 -1.01
C GLN A 193 11.68 3.06 -1.57
N VAL A 194 11.56 2.96 -2.90
CA VAL A 194 10.30 2.60 -3.56
C VAL A 194 10.10 1.11 -3.35
N SER A 195 9.17 0.74 -2.47
CA SER A 195 8.86 -0.66 -2.19
C SER A 195 7.81 -1.13 -3.19
N CYS A 196 8.22 -1.95 -4.12
CA CYS A 196 7.33 -2.56 -5.10
C CYS A 196 7.77 -3.97 -5.42
N THR A 197 6.82 -4.75 -5.94
CA THR A 197 7.08 -6.06 -6.54
C THR A 197 6.78 -5.94 -8.03
N ALA A 198 7.81 -6.07 -8.85
CA ALA A 198 7.65 -6.16 -10.28
C ALA A 198 7.34 -7.60 -10.68
N THR A 199 6.26 -7.79 -11.41
CA THR A 199 5.84 -9.10 -11.91
C THR A 199 6.32 -9.29 -13.33
N PHE A 200 6.71 -10.49 -13.68
CA PHE A 200 7.19 -10.83 -15.02
C PHE A 200 6.68 -12.19 -15.48
N ASP A 201 6.57 -12.35 -16.78
CA ASP A 201 6.26 -13.62 -17.40
C ASP A 201 7.55 -14.46 -17.51
N PRO A 202 7.63 -15.64 -16.86
CA PRO A 202 8.84 -16.48 -16.90
C PRO A 202 9.20 -16.97 -18.30
N GLU A 203 8.23 -17.14 -19.19
CA GLU A 203 8.48 -17.70 -20.53
C GLU A 203 8.99 -16.63 -21.51
N THR A 204 8.56 -15.38 -21.34
CA THR A 204 8.85 -14.32 -22.31
C THR A 204 9.76 -13.22 -21.78
N GLU A 205 9.87 -13.03 -20.46
CA GLU A 205 10.61 -11.92 -19.85
C GLU A 205 11.79 -12.36 -18.95
N ALA A 206 11.95 -13.66 -18.66
CA ALA A 206 13.01 -14.13 -17.76
C ALA A 206 14.42 -13.77 -18.27
N ASP A 207 14.67 -13.87 -19.56
CA ASP A 207 15.95 -13.54 -20.18
C ASP A 207 16.28 -12.04 -20.14
N GLU A 208 15.28 -11.19 -20.00
CA GLU A 208 15.43 -9.73 -19.87
C GLU A 208 15.90 -9.30 -18.47
N LEU A 209 15.70 -10.14 -17.44
CA LEU A 209 15.99 -9.76 -16.05
C LEU A 209 17.44 -9.29 -15.82
N PRO A 210 18.49 -9.96 -16.32
CA PRO A 210 19.85 -9.48 -16.15
C PRO A 210 20.06 -8.09 -16.77
N HIS A 211 19.44 -7.83 -17.92
CA HIS A 211 19.55 -6.55 -18.63
C HIS A 211 18.85 -5.42 -17.90
N VAL A 212 17.63 -5.66 -17.43
CA VAL A 212 16.82 -4.71 -16.63
C VAL A 212 17.55 -4.38 -15.33
N LEU A 213 18.02 -5.39 -14.59
CA LEU A 213 18.75 -5.20 -13.33
C LEU A 213 20.04 -4.40 -13.56
N ASN A 214 20.81 -4.72 -14.59
CA ASN A 214 22.03 -3.99 -14.92
C ASN A 214 21.73 -2.52 -15.28
N TYR A 215 20.67 -2.25 -16.05
CA TYR A 215 20.31 -0.90 -16.46
C TYR A 215 19.86 -0.03 -15.28
N PHE A 216 19.08 -0.59 -14.35
CA PHE A 216 18.47 0.16 -13.23
C PHE A 216 19.25 0.10 -11.93
N GLN A 217 20.38 -0.63 -11.83
CA GLN A 217 21.13 -0.87 -10.58
C GLN A 217 21.47 0.38 -9.77
N TYR A 218 21.72 1.54 -10.44
CA TYR A 218 22.04 2.80 -9.78
C TYR A 218 20.84 3.75 -9.63
N ARG A 219 19.66 3.32 -10.09
CA ARG A 219 18.44 4.16 -10.09
C ARG A 219 17.41 3.71 -9.06
N LEU A 220 17.60 2.53 -8.48
CA LEU A 220 16.73 1.92 -7.49
C LEU A 220 17.50 1.61 -6.22
N LYS A 221 16.83 1.67 -5.08
CA LYS A 221 17.38 1.24 -3.78
C LYS A 221 17.10 -0.24 -3.49
N GLY A 222 16.16 -0.82 -4.18
CA GLY A 222 15.78 -2.22 -4.12
C GLY A 222 14.48 -2.43 -4.87
N ILE A 223 14.27 -3.67 -5.30
CA ILE A 223 13.05 -4.11 -5.96
C ILE A 223 12.84 -5.60 -5.67
N SER A 224 11.59 -6.03 -5.56
CA SER A 224 11.23 -7.44 -5.48
C SER A 224 10.73 -7.92 -6.84
N LEU A 225 11.05 -9.14 -7.18
CA LEU A 225 10.64 -9.79 -8.42
C LEU A 225 9.72 -10.97 -8.11
N LEU A 226 8.65 -11.11 -8.86
CA LEU A 226 7.71 -12.20 -8.72
C LEU A 226 7.29 -12.71 -10.11
N PRO A 227 7.60 -13.99 -10.45
CA PRO A 227 7.11 -14.58 -11.68
C PRO A 227 5.59 -14.71 -11.63
N ARG A 228 4.93 -14.36 -12.74
CA ARG A 228 3.50 -14.61 -12.93
C ARG A 228 3.30 -16.08 -13.24
N HIS A 229 2.64 -16.79 -12.35
CA HIS A 229 2.21 -18.15 -12.58
C HIS A 229 0.70 -18.19 -12.84
N GLU A 230 0.24 -19.09 -13.69
CA GLU A 230 -1.18 -19.31 -13.87
C GLU A 230 -1.86 -19.61 -12.54
N LEU A 231 -3.00 -18.96 -12.34
CA LEU A 231 -3.80 -18.97 -11.13
C LEU A 231 -4.19 -20.39 -10.70
N GLY A 232 -3.81 -20.78 -9.50
CA GLY A 232 -4.21 -22.08 -8.91
C GLY A 232 -3.41 -22.53 -7.70
N ALA A 233 -2.25 -21.91 -7.42
CA ALA A 233 -1.34 -22.39 -6.38
C ALA A 233 -1.81 -22.14 -4.94
N TYR A 234 -2.64 -21.09 -4.72
CA TYR A 234 -3.06 -20.71 -3.35
C TYR A 234 -4.57 -20.60 -3.24
N LYS A 235 -5.13 -21.26 -2.22
CA LYS A 235 -6.51 -21.04 -1.82
C LYS A 235 -6.66 -19.64 -1.20
N GLN A 236 -7.76 -18.95 -1.51
CA GLN A 236 -8.09 -17.62 -0.96
C GLN A 236 -7.00 -16.57 -1.21
N MET A 237 -6.54 -16.45 -2.47
CA MET A 237 -5.60 -15.40 -2.89
C MET A 237 -6.14 -14.01 -2.52
N PRO A 238 -5.28 -13.07 -2.13
CA PRO A 238 -5.69 -11.70 -1.78
C PRO A 238 -6.42 -10.97 -2.90
N TYR A 239 -6.09 -11.27 -4.15
CA TYR A 239 -6.68 -10.72 -5.36
C TYR A 239 -7.06 -11.87 -6.30
N GLU A 240 -8.26 -11.83 -6.85
CA GLU A 240 -8.74 -12.79 -7.85
C GLU A 240 -9.48 -12.02 -8.94
N ALA A 241 -8.97 -12.08 -10.17
CA ALA A 241 -9.63 -11.46 -11.33
C ALA A 241 -10.99 -12.10 -11.58
N ILE A 242 -11.99 -11.28 -11.84
CA ILE A 242 -13.33 -11.70 -12.21
C ILE A 242 -13.81 -10.96 -13.45
N THR A 243 -14.83 -11.50 -14.09
CA THR A 243 -15.50 -10.83 -15.21
C THR A 243 -16.42 -9.71 -14.72
N GLU A 244 -16.73 -8.75 -15.58
CA GLU A 244 -17.72 -7.69 -15.31
C GLU A 244 -19.09 -8.27 -14.90
N LYS A 245 -19.55 -9.33 -15.58
CA LYS A 245 -20.80 -10.02 -15.24
C LYS A 245 -20.79 -10.62 -13.83
N GLU A 246 -19.66 -11.17 -13.41
CA GLU A 246 -19.49 -11.70 -12.06
C GLU A 246 -19.45 -10.58 -11.03
N TYR A 247 -18.74 -9.49 -11.32
CA TYR A 247 -18.74 -8.29 -10.50
C TYR A 247 -20.17 -7.75 -10.28
N GLU A 248 -20.91 -7.49 -11.37
CA GLU A 248 -22.29 -7.03 -11.29
C GLU A 248 -23.19 -7.97 -10.49
N LYS A 249 -23.06 -9.30 -10.71
CA LYS A 249 -23.83 -10.32 -9.99
C LYS A 249 -23.54 -10.28 -8.49
N GLN A 250 -22.29 -9.99 -8.10
CA GLN A 250 -21.91 -9.89 -6.69
C GLN A 250 -22.41 -8.59 -6.08
N VAL A 251 -22.17 -7.46 -6.74
CA VAL A 251 -22.60 -6.13 -6.26
C VAL A 251 -24.13 -6.07 -6.10
N LYS A 252 -24.91 -6.65 -7.03
CA LYS A 252 -26.38 -6.72 -6.92
C LYS A 252 -26.89 -7.45 -5.67
N LYS A 253 -26.06 -8.28 -5.03
CA LYS A 253 -26.42 -9.00 -3.79
C LYS A 253 -26.08 -8.19 -2.55
N LEU A 254 -25.26 -7.14 -2.68
CA LEU A 254 -24.83 -6.33 -1.57
C LEU A 254 -25.90 -5.28 -1.24
N GLY A 255 -26.25 -5.22 0.05
CA GLY A 255 -27.09 -4.20 0.62
C GLY A 255 -26.27 -3.04 1.21
N TYR A 256 -26.99 -2.14 1.82
CA TYR A 256 -26.36 -1.02 2.53
C TYR A 256 -25.52 -1.52 3.71
N LEU A 257 -24.24 -1.13 3.75
CA LEU A 257 -23.33 -1.44 4.83
C LEU A 257 -23.41 -0.36 5.89
N SER A 258 -23.77 -0.74 7.12
CA SER A 258 -23.86 0.18 8.26
C SER A 258 -23.01 -0.35 9.41
N PHE A 259 -22.18 0.50 9.95
CA PHE A 259 -21.37 0.26 11.16
C PHE A 259 -21.95 0.96 12.40
N VAL A 260 -23.23 1.34 12.36
CA VAL A 260 -23.89 1.94 13.52
C VAL A 260 -23.94 0.92 14.67
N GLY A 261 -23.36 1.28 15.81
CA GLY A 261 -23.28 0.41 16.98
C GLY A 261 -22.03 -0.48 17.02
N VAL A 262 -21.12 -0.36 16.05
CA VAL A 262 -19.77 -0.94 16.13
C VAL A 262 -18.92 0.04 16.93
N GLU A 263 -18.54 -0.33 18.15
CA GLU A 263 -17.55 0.40 18.94
C GLU A 263 -16.18 0.05 18.34
N GLY A 264 -15.32 1.04 18.11
CA GLY A 264 -14.08 0.87 17.36
C GLY A 264 -13.24 -0.31 17.86
N GLU A 265 -12.87 -1.21 16.95
CA GLU A 265 -11.97 -2.31 17.26
C GLU A 265 -10.61 -1.77 17.69
N GLN A 266 -10.15 -2.20 18.86
CA GLN A 266 -8.72 -2.22 19.11
C GLN A 266 -8.15 -3.35 18.26
N ALA A 267 -7.21 -3.03 17.37
CA ALA A 267 -6.50 -4.06 16.62
C ALA A 267 -5.92 -5.07 17.61
N GLU A 268 -6.45 -6.30 17.60
CA GLU A 268 -5.76 -7.38 18.30
C GLU A 268 -4.39 -7.55 17.66
N VAL A 269 -3.40 -7.68 18.52
CA VAL A 269 -2.00 -7.88 18.17
C VAL A 269 -1.92 -9.10 17.26
N ASP A 270 -1.54 -8.86 16.00
CA ASP A 270 -1.20 -9.95 15.09
C ASP A 270 -0.08 -10.78 15.75
N LYS A 271 -0.21 -12.09 15.79
CA LYS A 271 0.73 -13.03 16.47
C LYS A 271 2.19 -12.85 16.06
N PHE A 272 2.49 -12.08 15.03
CA PHE A 272 3.82 -11.95 14.45
C PHE A 272 4.37 -10.52 14.35
N CYS A 273 3.54 -9.49 14.38
CA CYS A 273 3.97 -8.08 14.40
C CYS A 273 2.83 -7.22 14.93
N ASN A 274 2.95 -6.75 16.12
CA ASN A 274 2.36 -5.49 16.54
C ASN A 274 3.22 -4.38 15.93
N ASN A 275 2.66 -3.32 15.42
CA ASN A 275 3.40 -2.22 14.77
C ASN A 275 4.65 -1.75 15.55
N ASP A 276 4.77 -2.14 16.81
CA ASP A 276 5.88 -1.78 17.71
C ASP A 276 6.71 -2.98 18.25
N VAL A 277 6.23 -4.24 18.14
CA VAL A 277 6.94 -5.42 18.69
C VAL A 277 6.71 -6.63 17.80
N CYS A 278 7.79 -7.24 17.28
CA CYS A 278 7.77 -8.61 16.74
C CYS A 278 8.00 -9.58 17.89
N GLU A 279 6.97 -10.28 18.34
CA GLU A 279 7.12 -11.43 19.21
C GLU A 279 7.47 -12.66 18.37
N ILE A 280 8.75 -12.97 18.29
CA ILE A 280 9.20 -14.29 17.83
C ILE A 280 8.99 -15.23 19.05
N PRO A 281 8.15 -16.27 18.97
CA PRO A 281 8.08 -17.25 20.03
C PRO A 281 9.45 -17.88 20.17
N LEU A 282 10.11 -17.66 21.28
CA LEU A 282 11.29 -18.43 21.67
C LEU A 282 10.82 -19.89 21.73
N MET A 283 11.31 -20.71 20.81
CA MET A 283 11.19 -22.15 20.93
C MET A 283 11.79 -22.52 22.29
N SER A 284 10.97 -22.94 23.23
CA SER A 284 11.44 -23.56 24.45
C SER A 284 12.24 -24.80 24.05
N GLU A 285 13.55 -24.73 24.20
CA GLU A 285 14.39 -25.91 24.19
C GLU A 285 13.87 -26.82 25.28
N THR A 286 13.18 -27.87 24.86
CA THR A 286 12.89 -29.02 25.75
C THR A 286 14.19 -29.82 25.78
N ILE A 287 14.88 -29.71 26.91
CA ILE A 287 15.94 -30.67 27.33
C ILE A 287 15.31 -32.02 27.65
#